data_40b295da4a7847c8673d7f1080a5f2d1
#
_entry.id   40b295da4a7847c8673d7f1080a5f2d1
#
_cell.length_a   1.000
_cell.length_b   1.000
_cell.length_c   1.000
_cell.angle_alpha   90.00
_cell.angle_beta   90.00
_cell.angle_gamma   90.00
#
_symmetry.space_group_name_H-M   'P 1'
#
loop_
_entity.id
_entity.type
_entity.pdbx_description
1 polymer ?
#
loop_
_entity_poly.entity_id
_entity_poly.type
_entity_poly.pdbx_seq_one_letter_code
_entity_poly.pdbx_strand_id
1 'polypeptide(L)'
;MGMPQISIRFSELAKSVTDRAGSKTVGLILAATYKEKILKLAPGDKVPTGVDKNAVEMSLIGGEQKPKRTVIVFAGEGFTEIDAALETLESEQIDYLALSGTAEGVPQKVVDWVKEQRDQGKNVKAIMNYAADHEAIINYATEKTTVDSTEYTADQFCPRIAGLLAGTPITMLQLTLFFRKFKIAQE
;
A
#
# COMPACT_ATOMS: atom_id res chain seq x y z
N MET A 1 21.75 49.10 24.61
CA MET A 1 22.09 47.77 24.04
C MET A 1 20.81 46.97 23.98
N GLY A 2 20.27 46.75 22.77
CA GLY A 2 19.05 45.96 22.60
C GLY A 2 19.40 44.47 22.62
N MET A 3 18.63 43.66 23.33
CA MET A 3 18.75 42.20 23.28
C MET A 3 18.34 41.68 21.89
N PRO A 4 19.09 40.75 21.31
CA PRO A 4 18.69 40.15 20.05
C PRO A 4 17.40 39.31 20.25
N GLN A 5 16.35 39.61 19.50
CA GLN A 5 15.15 38.77 19.44
C GLN A 5 15.45 37.53 18.59
N ILE A 6 15.51 36.38 19.25
CA ILE A 6 15.59 35.10 18.56
C ILE A 6 14.16 34.58 18.37
N SER A 7 13.65 34.71 17.14
CA SER A 7 12.37 34.15 16.76
C SER A 7 12.62 32.79 16.07
N ILE A 8 12.43 31.69 16.79
CA ILE A 8 12.53 30.34 16.23
C ILE A 8 11.14 29.97 15.70
N ARG A 9 11.00 29.88 14.37
CA ARG A 9 9.76 29.41 13.73
C ARG A 9 9.73 27.89 13.73
N PHE A 10 8.98 27.30 14.64
CA PHE A 10 8.73 25.85 14.68
C PHE A 10 7.78 25.34 13.60
N SER A 11 7.12 26.21 12.83
CA SER A 11 6.15 25.85 11.82
C SER A 11 6.71 24.99 10.68
N GLU A 12 7.96 25.17 10.28
CA GLU A 12 8.59 24.38 9.22
C GLU A 12 8.98 22.99 9.69
N LEU A 13 9.39 22.85 10.95
CA LEU A 13 9.72 21.56 11.55
C LEU A 13 8.45 20.71 11.72
N ALA A 14 7.34 21.30 12.17
CA ALA A 14 6.06 20.63 12.29
C ALA A 14 5.54 20.16 10.93
N LYS A 15 5.66 20.97 9.88
CA LYS A 15 5.27 20.59 8.52
C LYS A 15 6.13 19.45 7.98
N SER A 16 7.45 19.47 8.20
CA SER A 16 8.34 18.38 7.77
C SER A 16 8.09 17.07 8.53
N VAL A 17 7.68 17.12 9.79
CA VAL A 17 7.28 15.94 10.58
C VAL A 17 5.93 15.43 10.10
N THR A 18 4.97 16.31 9.80
CA THR A 18 3.67 15.94 9.22
C THR A 18 3.84 15.34 7.83
N ASP A 19 4.74 15.88 7.01
CA ASP A 19 5.07 15.34 5.69
C ASP A 19 5.80 13.98 5.77
N ARG A 20 6.58 13.73 6.83
CA ARG A 20 7.22 12.41 7.09
C ARG A 20 6.26 11.39 7.69
N ALA A 21 5.30 11.84 8.51
CA ALA A 21 4.16 11.03 8.96
C ALA A 21 3.08 10.92 7.88
N GLY A 22 3.27 11.64 6.77
CA GLY A 22 2.35 11.78 5.66
C GLY A 22 2.13 10.49 4.88
N SER A 23 1.27 10.60 3.92
CA SER A 23 0.81 9.52 3.07
C SER A 23 1.96 8.71 2.46
N LYS A 24 1.83 7.40 2.54
CA LYS A 24 2.81 6.41 2.10
C LYS A 24 2.59 6.05 0.64
N THR A 25 3.56 5.35 0.05
CA THR A 25 3.52 4.87 -1.32
C THR A 25 2.97 3.45 -1.37
N VAL A 26 2.01 3.22 -2.27
CA VAL A 26 1.46 1.90 -2.56
C VAL A 26 2.18 1.31 -3.77
N GLY A 27 2.64 0.06 -3.68
CA GLY A 27 2.99 -0.79 -4.80
C GLY A 27 1.78 -1.61 -5.21
N LEU A 28 1.51 -1.72 -6.49
CA LEU A 28 0.40 -2.51 -7.02
C LEU A 28 0.90 -3.43 -8.13
N ILE A 29 0.71 -4.73 -7.97
CA ILE A 29 1.03 -5.72 -8.99
C ILE A 29 -0.27 -6.12 -9.71
N LEU A 30 -0.28 -5.96 -11.02
CA LEU A 30 -1.41 -6.29 -11.89
C LEU A 30 -1.08 -7.47 -12.80
N ALA A 31 -2.03 -8.40 -12.94
CA ALA A 31 -1.97 -9.51 -13.89
C ALA A 31 -2.35 -9.02 -15.29
N ALA A 32 -1.53 -8.16 -15.87
CA ALA A 32 -1.75 -7.59 -17.19
C ALA A 32 -0.42 -7.36 -17.91
N THR A 33 -0.49 -7.25 -19.22
CA THR A 33 0.63 -6.81 -20.05
C THR A 33 0.41 -5.35 -20.44
N TYR A 34 1.41 -4.51 -20.23
CA TYR A 34 1.36 -3.11 -20.60
C TYR A 34 2.67 -2.69 -21.29
N LYS A 35 2.61 -1.61 -22.08
CA LYS A 35 3.77 -1.12 -22.85
C LYS A 35 4.95 -0.66 -21.97
N GLU A 36 4.65 -0.17 -20.78
CA GLU A 36 5.64 0.30 -19.81
C GLU A 36 5.74 -0.72 -18.66
N LYS A 37 6.94 -1.00 -18.21
CA LYS A 37 7.16 -1.94 -17.09
C LYS A 37 6.65 -1.39 -15.76
N ILE A 38 6.67 -0.07 -15.60
CA ILE A 38 6.28 0.63 -14.39
C ILE A 38 5.48 1.87 -14.74
N LEU A 39 4.43 2.13 -13.97
CA LEU A 39 3.60 3.31 -14.07
C LEU A 39 3.43 3.92 -12.68
N LYS A 40 3.59 5.24 -12.57
CA LYS A 40 3.46 5.97 -11.30
C LYS A 40 2.32 6.95 -11.40
N LEU A 41 1.31 6.80 -10.54
CA LEU A 41 0.14 7.65 -10.52
C LEU A 41 -0.04 8.28 -9.13
N ALA A 42 -0.33 9.57 -9.12
CA ALA A 42 -0.73 10.30 -7.92
C ALA A 42 -2.28 10.42 -7.85
N PRO A 43 -2.83 10.69 -6.66
CA PRO A 43 -4.27 10.94 -6.53
C PRO A 43 -4.73 12.12 -7.40
N GLY A 44 -5.65 11.83 -8.32
CA GLY A 44 -6.14 12.80 -9.30
C GLY A 44 -5.61 12.60 -10.72
N ASP A 45 -4.58 11.80 -10.90
CA ASP A 45 -4.08 11.44 -12.22
C ASP A 45 -5.10 10.56 -12.98
N LYS A 46 -5.12 10.69 -14.30
CA LYS A 46 -5.96 9.83 -15.13
C LYS A 46 -5.30 8.47 -15.32
N VAL A 47 -6.06 7.41 -15.04
CA VAL A 47 -5.61 6.04 -15.32
C VAL A 47 -5.56 5.84 -16.84
N PRO A 48 -4.42 5.40 -17.41
CA PRO A 48 -4.30 5.15 -18.84
C PRO A 48 -5.20 4.01 -19.29
N THR A 49 -5.58 4.03 -20.57
CA THR A 49 -6.34 2.94 -21.19
C THR A 49 -5.51 1.66 -21.23
N GLY A 50 -6.13 0.53 -20.92
CA GLY A 50 -5.46 -0.78 -20.88
C GLY A 50 -4.90 -1.17 -19.51
N VAL A 51 -5.07 -0.33 -18.49
CA VAL A 51 -4.75 -0.63 -17.09
C VAL A 51 -6.06 -0.90 -16.35
N ASP A 52 -6.03 -1.81 -15.38
CA ASP A 52 -7.19 -2.04 -14.49
C ASP A 52 -7.49 -0.79 -13.66
N LYS A 53 -8.45 -0.01 -14.19
CA LYS A 53 -8.86 1.25 -13.59
C LYS A 53 -9.37 1.07 -12.16
N ASN A 54 -10.14 0.01 -11.90
CA ASN A 54 -10.73 -0.25 -10.60
C ASN A 54 -9.66 -0.49 -9.53
N ALA A 55 -8.71 -1.38 -9.80
CA ALA A 55 -7.63 -1.67 -8.86
C ALA A 55 -6.78 -0.43 -8.56
N VAL A 56 -6.48 0.37 -9.59
CA VAL A 56 -5.70 1.61 -9.45
C VAL A 56 -6.46 2.67 -8.66
N GLU A 57 -7.72 2.95 -9.01
CA GLU A 57 -8.54 3.93 -8.29
C GLU A 57 -8.73 3.54 -6.83
N MET A 58 -9.01 2.26 -6.54
CA MET A 58 -9.11 1.74 -5.17
C MET A 58 -7.82 1.97 -4.38
N SER A 59 -6.66 1.78 -4.98
CA SER A 59 -5.37 2.02 -4.32
C SER A 59 -5.12 3.49 -4.01
N LEU A 60 -5.73 4.43 -4.76
CA LEU A 60 -5.55 5.88 -4.63
C LEU A 60 -6.59 6.56 -3.74
N ILE A 61 -7.71 5.89 -3.41
CA ILE A 61 -8.77 6.50 -2.58
C ILE A 61 -8.25 6.84 -1.18
N GLY A 62 -7.43 5.96 -0.59
CA GLY A 62 -6.90 6.16 0.76
C GLY A 62 -7.96 6.04 1.87
N GLY A 63 -7.62 6.56 3.03
CA GLY A 63 -8.48 6.67 4.21
C GLY A 63 -8.80 8.12 4.53
N GLU A 64 -8.35 8.60 5.68
CA GLU A 64 -8.45 10.01 6.07
C GLU A 64 -7.59 10.91 5.16
N GLN A 65 -6.45 10.39 4.75
CA GLN A 65 -5.58 11.01 3.74
C GLN A 65 -5.47 10.10 2.52
N LYS A 66 -5.10 10.68 1.39
CA LYS A 66 -4.81 9.91 0.18
C LYS A 66 -3.36 9.40 0.24
N PRO A 67 -3.06 8.24 -0.36
CA PRO A 67 -1.69 7.80 -0.57
C PRO A 67 -0.88 8.85 -1.33
N LYS A 68 0.43 8.86 -1.13
CA LYS A 68 1.31 9.79 -1.85
C LYS A 68 1.29 9.52 -3.35
N ARG A 69 1.37 8.26 -3.71
CA ARG A 69 1.30 7.74 -5.09
C ARG A 69 1.09 6.23 -5.06
N THR A 70 0.64 5.70 -6.19
CA THR A 70 0.67 4.27 -6.47
C THR A 70 1.70 3.99 -7.55
N VAL A 71 2.58 3.03 -7.29
CA VAL A 71 3.58 2.49 -8.22
C VAL A 71 3.03 1.17 -8.73
N ILE A 72 2.70 1.12 -10.00
CA ILE A 72 2.06 -0.02 -10.65
C ILE A 72 3.10 -0.77 -11.47
N VAL A 73 3.17 -2.08 -11.31
CA VAL A 73 3.97 -2.98 -12.13
C VAL A 73 3.10 -4.05 -12.74
N PHE A 74 3.50 -4.50 -13.90
CA PHE A 74 2.75 -5.46 -14.69
C PHE A 74 3.48 -6.79 -14.70
N ALA A 75 2.81 -7.84 -14.26
CA ALA A 75 3.36 -9.18 -14.10
C ALA A 75 2.96 -10.14 -15.23
N GLY A 76 2.52 -9.59 -16.36
CA GLY A 76 2.01 -10.38 -17.48
C GLY A 76 0.65 -11.01 -17.20
N GLU A 77 0.02 -11.57 -18.21
CA GLU A 77 -1.24 -12.29 -18.03
C GLU A 77 -1.03 -13.51 -17.11
N GLY A 78 -1.92 -13.67 -16.11
CA GLY A 78 -1.82 -14.77 -15.15
C GLY A 78 -0.55 -14.73 -14.28
N PHE A 79 0.11 -13.57 -14.13
CA PHE A 79 1.34 -13.39 -13.33
C PHE A 79 2.56 -14.16 -13.85
N THR A 80 2.64 -14.42 -15.14
CA THR A 80 3.76 -15.16 -15.76
C THR A 80 5.12 -14.47 -15.57
N GLU A 81 5.13 -13.15 -15.43
CA GLU A 81 6.33 -12.31 -15.28
C GLU A 81 6.47 -11.72 -13.85
N ILE A 82 5.96 -12.43 -12.85
CA ILE A 82 5.96 -11.93 -11.46
C ILE A 82 7.37 -11.60 -10.95
N ASP A 83 8.37 -12.42 -11.28
CA ASP A 83 9.74 -12.22 -10.80
C ASP A 83 10.34 -10.92 -11.37
N ALA A 84 10.12 -10.63 -12.66
CA ALA A 84 10.54 -9.38 -13.28
C ALA A 84 9.80 -8.15 -12.73
N ALA A 85 8.52 -8.32 -12.37
CA ALA A 85 7.74 -7.26 -11.73
C ALA A 85 8.26 -6.95 -10.33
N LEU A 86 8.60 -7.96 -9.53
CA LEU A 86 9.20 -7.79 -8.21
C LEU A 86 10.58 -7.15 -8.28
N GLU A 87 11.43 -7.57 -9.21
CA GLU A 87 12.74 -6.96 -9.47
C GLU A 87 12.61 -5.46 -9.83
N THR A 88 11.61 -5.12 -10.66
CA THR A 88 11.32 -3.72 -11.00
C THR A 88 10.94 -2.89 -9.76
N LEU A 89 10.20 -3.48 -8.81
CA LEU A 89 9.81 -2.82 -7.57
C LEU A 89 10.97 -2.62 -6.58
N GLU A 90 12.05 -3.37 -6.68
CA GLU A 90 13.22 -3.21 -5.79
C GLU A 90 13.84 -1.83 -5.87
N SER A 91 13.80 -1.21 -7.04
CA SER A 91 14.31 0.15 -7.26
C SER A 91 13.41 1.24 -6.68
N GLU A 92 12.18 0.91 -6.27
CA GLU A 92 11.18 1.86 -5.80
C GLU A 92 11.03 1.83 -4.28
N GLN A 93 10.75 3.00 -3.71
CA GLN A 93 10.37 3.09 -2.32
C GLN A 93 8.86 2.90 -2.20
N ILE A 94 8.45 1.73 -1.74
CA ILE A 94 7.06 1.39 -1.44
C ILE A 94 6.93 1.01 0.04
N ASP A 95 5.79 1.34 0.63
CA ASP A 95 5.47 1.01 2.02
C ASP A 95 4.48 -0.15 2.11
N TYR A 96 3.51 -0.17 1.20
CA TYR A 96 2.49 -1.22 1.12
C TYR A 96 2.44 -1.78 -0.29
N LEU A 97 2.51 -3.09 -0.41
CA LEU A 97 2.37 -3.82 -1.67
C LEU A 97 1.01 -4.49 -1.71
N ALA A 98 0.24 -4.30 -2.77
CA ALA A 98 -0.99 -5.02 -3.02
C ALA A 98 -0.85 -5.93 -4.23
N LEU A 99 -1.35 -7.16 -4.10
CA LEU A 99 -1.51 -8.09 -5.20
C LEU A 99 -2.98 -8.07 -5.65
N SER A 100 -3.26 -7.64 -6.88
CA SER A 100 -4.60 -7.60 -7.43
C SER A 100 -4.87 -8.86 -8.26
N GLY A 101 -5.28 -9.91 -7.57
CA GLY A 101 -5.47 -11.23 -8.13
C GLY A 101 -4.49 -12.24 -7.58
N THR A 102 -4.67 -13.51 -7.92
CA THR A 102 -3.80 -14.59 -7.47
C THR A 102 -3.61 -15.63 -8.58
N ALA A 103 -2.46 -16.31 -8.55
CA ALA A 103 -2.18 -17.51 -9.30
C ALA A 103 -1.35 -18.47 -8.45
N GLU A 104 -1.29 -19.73 -8.82
CA GLU A 104 -0.56 -20.74 -8.05
C GLU A 104 0.92 -20.35 -7.88
N GLY A 105 1.41 -20.40 -6.65
CA GLY A 105 2.79 -20.07 -6.30
C GLY A 105 3.14 -18.58 -6.25
N VAL A 106 2.32 -17.70 -6.82
CA VAL A 106 2.57 -16.24 -6.83
C VAL A 106 2.57 -15.62 -5.43
N PRO A 107 1.61 -15.91 -4.54
CA PRO A 107 1.64 -15.37 -3.19
C PRO A 107 2.90 -15.73 -2.42
N GLN A 108 3.41 -16.95 -2.57
CA GLN A 108 4.63 -17.37 -1.89
C GLN A 108 5.86 -16.58 -2.38
N LYS A 109 5.98 -16.33 -3.69
CA LYS A 109 7.06 -15.49 -4.25
C LYS A 109 7.02 -14.07 -3.70
N VAL A 110 5.82 -13.50 -3.56
CA VAL A 110 5.65 -12.16 -2.94
C VAL A 110 6.05 -12.18 -1.46
N VAL A 111 5.69 -13.23 -0.72
CA VAL A 111 6.12 -13.39 0.68
C VAL A 111 7.63 -13.44 0.81
N ASP A 112 8.30 -14.24 -0.02
CA ASP A 112 9.75 -14.42 0.02
C ASP A 112 10.46 -13.10 -0.38
N TRP A 113 9.98 -12.42 -1.39
CA TRP A 113 10.46 -11.09 -1.77
C TRP A 113 10.29 -10.06 -0.64
N VAL A 114 9.14 -10.02 0.04
CA VAL A 114 8.91 -9.09 1.17
C VAL A 114 9.87 -9.38 2.32
N LYS A 115 10.15 -10.65 2.63
CA LYS A 115 11.14 -11.03 3.63
C LYS A 115 12.52 -10.50 3.27
N GLU A 116 12.94 -10.71 2.02
CA GLU A 116 14.23 -10.25 1.52
C GLU A 116 14.36 -8.72 1.57
N GLN A 117 13.31 -7.97 1.15
CA GLN A 117 13.31 -6.51 1.27
C GLN A 117 13.43 -6.04 2.73
N ARG A 118 12.82 -6.75 3.66
CA ARG A 118 12.92 -6.42 5.10
C ARG A 118 14.30 -6.75 5.66
N ASP A 119 14.91 -7.84 5.25
CA ASP A 119 16.29 -8.18 5.62
C ASP A 119 17.30 -7.12 5.13
N GLN A 120 16.99 -6.49 3.99
CA GLN A 120 17.71 -5.33 3.46
C GLN A 120 17.39 -4.00 4.19
N GLY A 121 16.52 -4.02 5.21
CA GLY A 121 16.14 -2.84 6.01
C GLY A 121 15.00 -2.00 5.44
N LYS A 122 14.33 -2.44 4.39
CA LYS A 122 13.14 -1.75 3.85
C LYS A 122 11.89 -2.19 4.62
N ASN A 123 11.06 -1.24 5.03
CA ASN A 123 9.85 -1.54 5.79
C ASN A 123 8.62 -1.73 4.89
N VAL A 124 8.64 -2.75 4.04
CA VAL A 124 7.54 -3.10 3.15
C VAL A 124 6.58 -4.07 3.83
N LYS A 125 5.28 -3.91 3.61
CA LYS A 125 4.22 -4.85 4.00
C LYS A 125 3.39 -5.22 2.78
N ALA A 126 3.06 -6.50 2.62
CA ALA A 126 2.19 -6.95 1.53
C ALA A 126 0.78 -7.25 2.03
N ILE A 127 -0.21 -6.89 1.21
CA ILE A 127 -1.63 -7.17 1.41
C ILE A 127 -2.08 -8.12 0.31
N MET A 128 -2.53 -9.30 0.70
CA MET A 128 -2.98 -10.34 -0.22
C MET A 128 -3.94 -11.30 0.47
N ASN A 129 -4.70 -12.05 -0.29
CA ASN A 129 -5.51 -13.15 0.22
C ASN A 129 -4.65 -14.42 0.32
N TYR A 130 -3.74 -14.44 1.28
CA TYR A 130 -2.84 -15.57 1.51
C TYR A 130 -2.37 -15.59 2.96
N ALA A 131 -2.53 -16.73 3.62
CA ALA A 131 -2.08 -16.92 4.99
C ALA A 131 -0.60 -17.27 5.00
N ALA A 132 0.24 -16.33 5.47
CA ALA A 132 1.64 -16.55 5.72
C ALA A 132 1.97 -16.16 7.17
N ASP A 133 2.80 -16.95 7.82
CA ASP A 133 3.28 -16.66 9.19
C ASP A 133 4.46 -15.67 9.11
N HIS A 134 4.13 -14.41 8.86
CA HIS A 134 5.10 -13.34 8.83
C HIS A 134 4.44 -11.98 9.10
N GLU A 135 5.03 -11.17 9.99
CA GLU A 135 4.49 -9.87 10.45
C GLU A 135 4.28 -8.80 9.35
N ALA A 136 4.98 -8.94 8.23
CA ALA A 136 4.86 -8.03 7.09
C ALA A 136 3.76 -8.44 6.11
N ILE A 137 3.09 -9.59 6.32
CA ILE A 137 2.02 -10.05 5.46
C ILE A 137 0.68 -9.79 6.15
N ILE A 138 -0.15 -9.04 5.48
CA ILE A 138 -1.52 -8.75 5.89
C ILE A 138 -2.44 -9.63 5.07
N ASN A 139 -2.93 -10.71 5.70
CA ASN A 139 -3.90 -11.59 5.06
C ASN A 139 -5.29 -10.95 5.07
N TYR A 140 -5.83 -10.67 3.91
CA TYR A 140 -7.21 -10.21 3.73
C TYR A 140 -8.10 -11.40 3.34
N ALA A 141 -8.50 -12.18 4.34
CA ALA A 141 -9.24 -13.43 4.19
C ALA A 141 -10.76 -13.21 4.25
N THR A 142 -11.31 -12.38 3.38
CA THR A 142 -12.76 -12.14 3.26
C THR A 142 -13.27 -12.83 2.00
N GLU A 143 -14.38 -13.54 2.06
CA GLU A 143 -14.92 -14.20 0.86
C GLU A 143 -15.35 -13.19 -0.21
N LYS A 144 -16.14 -12.20 0.22
CA LYS A 144 -16.65 -11.14 -0.65
C LYS A 144 -16.79 -9.83 0.12
N THR A 145 -16.58 -8.72 -0.57
CA THR A 145 -16.85 -7.38 -0.06
C THR A 145 -17.77 -6.65 -1.03
N THR A 146 -18.87 -6.11 -0.54
CA THR A 146 -19.82 -5.33 -1.35
C THR A 146 -19.66 -3.85 -1.07
N VAL A 147 -19.42 -3.05 -2.09
CA VAL A 147 -19.36 -1.59 -2.03
C VAL A 147 -20.26 -1.01 -3.11
N ASP A 148 -21.20 -0.16 -2.74
CA ASP A 148 -22.14 0.48 -3.67
C ASP A 148 -22.81 -0.52 -4.66
N SER A 149 -23.26 -1.66 -4.13
CA SER A 149 -23.88 -2.76 -4.88
C SER A 149 -22.94 -3.52 -5.85
N THR A 150 -21.65 -3.26 -5.82
CA THR A 150 -20.63 -4.01 -6.56
C THR A 150 -19.94 -5.00 -5.63
N GLU A 151 -19.92 -6.26 -6.02
CA GLU A 151 -19.20 -7.31 -5.29
C GLU A 151 -17.75 -7.42 -5.77
N TYR A 152 -16.83 -7.50 -4.81
CA TYR A 152 -15.41 -7.69 -5.03
C TYR A 152 -14.95 -8.96 -4.32
N THR A 153 -14.07 -9.72 -4.96
CA THR A 153 -13.34 -10.80 -4.29
C THR A 153 -12.27 -10.21 -3.35
N ALA A 154 -11.74 -11.04 -2.44
CA ALA A 154 -10.66 -10.61 -1.54
C ALA A 154 -9.47 -10.03 -2.31
N ASP A 155 -9.03 -10.71 -3.36
CA ASP A 155 -7.89 -10.28 -4.19
C ASP A 155 -8.14 -8.94 -4.88
N GLN A 156 -9.33 -8.75 -5.45
CA GLN A 156 -9.72 -7.49 -6.07
C GLN A 156 -9.80 -6.33 -5.07
N PHE A 157 -10.02 -6.62 -3.78
CA PHE A 157 -10.15 -5.60 -2.75
C PHE A 157 -8.83 -5.28 -2.03
N CYS A 158 -7.79 -6.10 -2.17
CA CYS A 158 -6.46 -5.85 -1.60
C CYS A 158 -5.88 -4.47 -1.95
N PRO A 159 -5.98 -3.94 -3.18
CA PRO A 159 -5.55 -2.58 -3.50
C PRO A 159 -6.25 -1.50 -2.66
N ARG A 160 -7.53 -1.69 -2.34
CA ARG A 160 -8.29 -0.76 -1.48
C ARG A 160 -7.74 -0.74 -0.05
N ILE A 161 -7.41 -1.90 0.50
CA ILE A 161 -6.82 -2.01 1.84
C ILE A 161 -5.42 -1.39 1.87
N ALA A 162 -4.61 -1.62 0.84
CA ALA A 162 -3.29 -0.99 0.73
C ALA A 162 -3.39 0.54 0.68
N GLY A 163 -4.31 1.07 -0.13
CA GLY A 163 -4.58 2.51 -0.20
C GLY A 163 -5.05 3.09 1.13
N LEU A 164 -5.95 2.39 1.84
CA LEU A 164 -6.43 2.77 3.17
C LEU A 164 -5.28 2.86 4.18
N LEU A 165 -4.44 1.84 4.25
CA LEU A 165 -3.29 1.79 5.17
C LEU A 165 -2.23 2.84 4.82
N ALA A 166 -1.99 3.07 3.53
CA ALA A 166 -1.05 4.09 3.07
C ALA A 166 -1.55 5.52 3.36
N GLY A 167 -2.85 5.75 3.32
CA GLY A 167 -3.48 7.03 3.64
C GLY A 167 -3.82 7.21 5.14
N THR A 168 -3.49 6.24 6.01
CA THR A 168 -3.76 6.34 7.43
C THR A 168 -2.48 6.77 8.17
N PRO A 169 -2.49 7.91 8.90
CA PRO A 169 -1.35 8.33 9.70
C PRO A 169 -0.99 7.30 10.77
N ILE A 170 0.30 7.15 11.07
CA ILE A 170 0.81 6.18 12.07
C ILE A 170 0.15 6.42 13.45
N THR A 171 -0.10 7.67 13.80
CA THR A 171 -0.79 8.05 15.05
C THR A 171 -2.19 7.46 15.17
N MET A 172 -2.92 7.39 14.04
CA MET A 172 -4.26 6.80 13.98
C MET A 172 -4.23 5.27 14.08
N LEU A 173 -3.25 4.61 13.46
CA LEU A 173 -3.07 3.16 13.57
C LEU A 173 -2.80 2.73 15.02
N GLN A 174 -2.02 3.48 15.76
CA GLN A 174 -1.76 3.22 17.19
C GLN A 174 -3.04 3.38 18.03
N LEU A 175 -3.83 4.42 17.76
CA LEU A 175 -5.07 4.68 18.49
C LEU A 175 -6.10 3.56 18.26
N THR A 176 -6.28 3.10 17.04
CA THR A 176 -7.22 2.02 16.71
C THR A 176 -6.85 0.69 17.38
N LEU A 177 -5.57 0.37 17.47
CA LEU A 177 -5.08 -0.80 18.19
C LEU A 177 -5.30 -0.67 19.71
N PHE A 178 -5.18 0.54 20.26
CA PHE A 178 -5.42 0.81 21.67
C PHE A 178 -6.90 0.60 22.04
N PHE A 179 -7.84 1.12 21.25
CA PHE A 179 -9.27 0.92 21.48
C PHE A 179 -9.72 -0.53 21.30
N ARG A 180 -9.10 -1.28 20.40
CA ARG A 180 -9.41 -2.71 20.22
C ARG A 180 -8.98 -3.54 21.43
N LYS A 181 -7.86 -3.24 22.06
CA LYS A 181 -7.43 -3.89 23.32
C LYS A 181 -8.36 -3.56 24.50
N PHE A 182 -8.92 -2.37 24.54
CA PHE A 182 -9.86 -1.97 25.61
C PHE A 182 -11.22 -2.67 25.50
N LYS A 183 -11.71 -2.94 24.29
CA LYS A 183 -12.98 -3.64 24.09
C LYS A 183 -12.94 -5.13 24.46
N ILE A 184 -11.77 -5.77 24.34
CA ILE A 184 -11.59 -7.19 24.69
C ILE A 184 -11.45 -7.39 26.22
N ALA A 185 -11.13 -6.35 26.97
CA ALA A 185 -11.00 -6.42 28.43
C ALA A 185 -12.30 -6.19 29.21
N GLN A 186 -13.43 -5.99 28.53
CA GLN A 186 -14.74 -5.75 29.15
C GLN A 186 -15.79 -6.85 28.87
N GLU A 187 -15.41 -7.97 28.21
CA GLU A 187 -16.17 -9.20 28.11
C GLU A 187 -15.52 -10.29 28.98
#